data_e648849b36fff87a590aa4a02bf15d98
#
_entry.id   e648849b36fff87a590aa4a02bf15d98
#
_cell.length_a   1.000
_cell.length_b   1.000
_cell.length_c   1.000
_cell.angle_alpha   90.00
_cell.angle_beta   90.00
_cell.angle_gamma   90.00
#
_symmetry.space_group_name_H-M   'P 1'
#
loop_
_entity.id
_entity.type
_entity.pdbx_description
1 polymer ?
#
loop_
_entity_poly.entity_id
_entity_poly.type
_entity_poly.pdbx_seq_one_letter_code
_entity_poly.pdbx_strand_id
1 'polypeptide(L)'
;MNAEILRGLKTHTYNCLKKHGARWVDELPCVLWGNRTTPSRATGETPFFLVYGAEARIPLEIQVGSPRVQAFDESMQEQLWRDDVDFVDERRWRAAIQNACYNPALRRYHQWFVHSRELRAGDLVLRRILN
;
A
#
# COMPACT_ATOMS: atom_id res chain seq x y z
N MET A 1 3.56 -4.94 6.08
CA MET A 1 2.47 -5.41 5.21
C MET A 1 1.32 -6.02 6.00
N ASN A 2 1.48 -7.10 6.77
CA ASN A 2 0.37 -7.71 7.53
C ASN A 2 -0.31 -6.75 8.53
N ALA A 3 0.44 -5.88 9.19
CA ALA A 3 -0.12 -4.89 10.13
C ALA A 3 -1.01 -3.84 9.44
N GLU A 4 -0.72 -3.46 8.21
CA GLU A 4 -1.54 -2.53 7.43
C GLU A 4 -2.83 -3.18 6.95
N ILE A 5 -2.75 -4.43 6.49
CA ILE A 5 -3.94 -5.22 6.11
C ILE A 5 -4.85 -5.40 7.33
N LEU A 6 -4.27 -5.77 8.49
CA LEU A 6 -5.02 -5.93 9.72
C LEU A 6 -5.67 -4.63 10.19
N ARG A 7 -4.96 -3.49 10.06
CA ARG A 7 -5.50 -2.18 10.38
C ARG A 7 -6.66 -1.80 9.45
N GLY A 8 -6.49 -2.02 8.13
CA GLY A 8 -7.54 -1.80 7.14
C GLY A 8 -8.78 -2.65 7.44
N LEU A 9 -8.61 -3.94 7.69
CA LEU A 9 -9.71 -4.82 8.07
C LEU A 9 -10.40 -4.36 9.34
N LYS A 10 -9.65 -3.98 10.38
CA LYS A 10 -10.23 -3.46 11.63
C LYS A 10 -11.05 -2.18 11.39
N THR A 11 -10.59 -1.30 10.52
CA THR A 11 -11.31 -0.05 10.21
C THR A 11 -12.60 -0.33 9.45
N HIS A 12 -12.56 -1.21 8.46
CA HIS A 12 -13.74 -1.57 7.66
C HIS A 12 -14.75 -2.43 8.41
N THR A 13 -14.28 -3.34 9.26
CA THR A 13 -15.16 -4.29 9.97
C THR A 13 -15.57 -3.82 11.37
N TYR A 14 -14.98 -2.73 11.90
CA TYR A 14 -15.23 -2.27 13.27
C TYR A 14 -16.72 -2.03 13.57
N ASN A 15 -17.45 -1.45 12.64
CA ASN A 15 -18.90 -1.23 12.78
C ASN A 15 -19.72 -2.50 12.51
N CYS A 16 -19.18 -3.46 11.75
CA CYS A 16 -19.84 -4.71 11.39
C CYS A 16 -19.52 -5.85 12.35
N LEU A 17 -18.35 -5.83 13.02
CA LEU A 17 -17.92 -6.87 13.96
C LEU A 17 -18.85 -7.04 15.17
N LYS A 18 -19.56 -5.99 15.58
CA LYS A 18 -20.56 -6.09 16.64
C LYS A 18 -21.78 -6.94 16.25
N LYS A 19 -22.05 -7.13 14.96
CA LYS A 19 -23.20 -7.89 14.47
C LYS A 19 -22.84 -9.21 13.73
N HIS A 20 -21.71 -9.28 13.03
CA HIS A 20 -21.38 -10.43 12.19
C HIS A 20 -19.85 -10.65 12.12
N GLY A 21 -19.29 -11.40 13.04
CA GLY A 21 -17.85 -11.72 13.09
C GLY A 21 -17.28 -12.52 11.91
N ALA A 22 -18.09 -12.85 10.88
CA ALA A 22 -17.70 -13.68 9.76
C ALA A 22 -17.41 -12.92 8.45
N ARG A 23 -17.64 -11.60 8.38
CA ARG A 23 -17.55 -10.83 7.11
C ARG A 23 -16.19 -10.22 6.78
N TRP A 24 -15.16 -10.45 7.57
CA TRP A 24 -13.82 -9.95 7.25
C TRP A 24 -13.27 -10.52 5.92
N VAL A 25 -13.70 -11.74 5.56
CA VAL A 25 -13.30 -12.38 4.31
C VAL A 25 -13.84 -11.62 3.10
N ASP A 26 -15.08 -11.13 3.19
CA ASP A 26 -15.73 -10.38 2.12
C ASP A 26 -15.08 -9.00 1.93
N GLU A 27 -14.58 -8.39 3.03
CA GLU A 27 -13.93 -7.09 3.01
C GLU A 27 -12.44 -7.16 2.60
N LEU A 28 -11.82 -8.33 2.71
CA LEU A 28 -10.40 -8.50 2.40
C LEU A 28 -10.02 -8.06 0.99
N PRO A 29 -10.76 -8.38 -0.08
CA PRO A 29 -10.45 -7.91 -1.43
C PRO A 29 -10.44 -6.39 -1.54
N CYS A 30 -11.39 -5.69 -0.90
CA CYS A 30 -11.46 -4.23 -0.89
C CYS A 30 -10.25 -3.61 -0.19
N VAL A 31 -9.85 -4.15 0.97
CA VAL A 31 -8.67 -3.69 1.71
C VAL A 31 -7.39 -3.92 0.91
N LEU A 32 -7.24 -5.09 0.27
CA LEU A 32 -6.09 -5.40 -0.58
C LEU A 32 -6.04 -4.50 -1.80
N TRP A 33 -7.20 -4.23 -2.41
CA TRP A 33 -7.29 -3.30 -3.54
C TRP A 33 -6.87 -1.90 -3.12
N GLY A 34 -7.43 -1.38 -2.02
CA GLY A 34 -7.04 -0.07 -1.48
C GLY A 34 -5.53 0.03 -1.21
N ASN A 35 -4.92 -0.98 -0.61
CA ASN A 35 -3.48 -1.00 -0.35
C ASN A 35 -2.63 -1.02 -1.65
N ARG A 36 -3.12 -1.63 -2.72
CA ARG A 36 -2.42 -1.69 -4.01
C ARG A 36 -2.54 -0.40 -4.81
N THR A 37 -3.65 0.30 -4.66
CA THR A 37 -3.98 1.49 -5.46
C THR A 37 -3.76 2.81 -4.73
N THR A 38 -3.42 2.78 -3.43
CA THR A 38 -3.11 3.99 -2.66
C THR A 38 -1.62 4.29 -2.73
N PRO A 39 -1.23 5.54 -3.09
CA PRO A 39 0.17 5.93 -3.10
C PRO A 39 0.84 5.78 -1.74
N SER A 40 2.01 5.17 -1.72
CA SER A 40 2.81 5.02 -0.51
C SER A 40 3.55 6.32 -0.19
N ARG A 41 3.56 6.74 1.08
CA ARG A 41 4.35 7.90 1.51
C ARG A 41 5.85 7.75 1.29
N ALA A 42 6.34 6.50 1.28
CA ALA A 42 7.75 6.21 1.11
C ALA A 42 8.22 6.33 -0.34
N THR A 43 7.34 6.07 -1.31
CA THR A 43 7.69 6.02 -2.73
C THR A 43 7.02 7.13 -3.55
N GLY A 44 5.91 7.71 -3.05
CA GLY A 44 5.06 8.63 -3.80
C GLY A 44 4.20 7.96 -4.87
N GLU A 45 4.40 6.68 -5.11
CA GLU A 45 3.74 5.90 -6.17
C GLU A 45 2.83 4.82 -5.59
N THR A 46 1.85 4.38 -6.39
CA THR A 46 1.03 3.24 -6.04
C THR A 46 1.81 1.93 -6.21
N PRO A 47 1.65 0.93 -5.32
CA PRO A 47 2.25 -0.38 -5.52
C PRO A 47 1.85 -1.02 -6.85
N PHE A 48 0.63 -0.77 -7.31
CA PHE A 48 0.13 -1.27 -8.59
C PHE A 48 0.95 -0.70 -9.76
N PHE A 49 1.17 0.63 -9.78
CA PHE A 49 1.97 1.27 -10.83
C PHE A 49 3.41 0.76 -10.83
N LEU A 50 4.03 0.59 -9.66
CA LEU A 50 5.42 0.12 -9.56
C LEU A 50 5.62 -1.29 -10.15
N VAL A 51 4.57 -2.14 -10.10
CA VAL A 51 4.61 -3.50 -10.65
C VAL A 51 4.28 -3.50 -12.13
N TYR A 52 3.17 -2.89 -12.51
CA TYR A 52 2.59 -3.03 -13.86
C TYR A 52 2.97 -1.91 -14.82
N GLY A 53 3.52 -0.79 -14.32
CA GLY A 53 3.83 0.39 -15.12
C GLY A 53 2.60 1.21 -15.54
N ALA A 54 1.42 0.82 -15.10
CA ALA A 54 0.15 1.49 -15.43
C ALA A 54 -0.70 1.70 -14.19
N GLU A 55 -1.57 2.70 -14.23
CA GLU A 55 -2.52 2.94 -13.14
C GLU A 55 -3.66 1.92 -13.16
N ALA A 56 -4.05 1.48 -11.97
CA ALA A 56 -5.18 0.57 -11.81
C ALA A 56 -6.49 1.24 -12.24
N ARG A 57 -7.33 0.50 -12.93
CA ARG A 57 -8.70 0.94 -13.27
C ARG A 57 -9.66 0.47 -12.19
N ILE A 58 -10.48 1.40 -11.71
CA ILE A 58 -11.49 1.08 -10.69
C ILE A 58 -12.62 0.27 -11.36
N PRO A 59 -13.11 -0.81 -10.73
CA PRO A 59 -14.22 -1.60 -11.29
C PRO A 59 -15.44 -0.76 -11.65
N LEU A 60 -15.73 0.30 -10.89
CA LEU A 60 -16.82 1.22 -11.17
C LEU A 60 -16.63 2.00 -12.49
N GLU A 61 -15.38 2.37 -12.84
CA GLU A 61 -15.08 3.05 -14.11
C GLU A 61 -15.42 2.18 -15.32
N ILE A 62 -15.23 0.86 -15.16
CA ILE A 62 -15.56 -0.13 -16.20
C ILE A 62 -17.09 -0.26 -16.32
N GLN A 63 -17.81 -0.30 -15.20
CA GLN A 63 -19.27 -0.42 -15.18
C GLN A 63 -19.98 0.83 -15.73
N VAL A 64 -19.47 2.01 -15.38
CA VAL A 64 -20.07 3.30 -15.80
C VAL A 64 -19.62 3.69 -17.22
N GLY A 65 -18.58 3.02 -17.77
CA GLY A 65 -18.04 3.35 -19.08
C GLY A 65 -17.44 4.76 -19.10
N SER A 66 -16.50 5.04 -18.21
CA SER A 66 -15.84 6.35 -18.17
C SER A 66 -15.21 6.70 -19.53
N PRO A 67 -15.03 7.99 -19.86
CA PRO A 67 -14.38 8.41 -21.12
C PRO A 67 -13.04 7.72 -21.35
N ARG A 68 -12.29 7.44 -20.29
CA ARG A 68 -11.01 6.71 -20.32
C ARG A 68 -11.17 5.24 -20.73
N VAL A 69 -12.30 4.61 -20.39
CA VAL A 69 -12.61 3.23 -20.79
C VAL A 69 -13.17 3.20 -22.21
N GLN A 70 -14.02 4.19 -22.57
CA GLN A 70 -14.60 4.27 -23.92
C GLN A 70 -13.57 4.60 -25.00
N ALA A 71 -12.55 5.42 -24.67
CA ALA A 71 -11.46 5.77 -25.57
C ALA A 71 -10.35 4.70 -25.60
N PHE A 72 -10.58 3.50 -25.03
CA PHE A 72 -9.60 2.44 -25.04
C PHE A 72 -9.49 1.78 -26.40
N ASP A 73 -8.34 1.95 -27.05
CA ASP A 73 -7.95 1.26 -28.27
C ASP A 73 -6.70 0.42 -27.96
N GLU A 74 -6.80 -0.89 -28.14
CA GLU A 74 -5.74 -1.85 -27.82
C GLU A 74 -4.47 -1.61 -28.65
N SER A 75 -4.63 -1.23 -29.93
CA SER A 75 -3.51 -0.96 -30.84
C SER A 75 -2.74 0.31 -30.46
N MET A 76 -3.44 1.37 -30.07
CA MET A 76 -2.83 2.61 -29.57
C MET A 76 -2.18 2.40 -28.19
N GLN A 77 -2.77 1.56 -27.36
CA GLN A 77 -2.23 1.27 -26.02
C GLN A 77 -0.86 0.57 -26.09
N GLU A 78 -0.67 -0.33 -27.04
CA GLU A 78 0.62 -1.01 -27.24
C GLU A 78 1.74 -0.06 -27.66
N GLN A 79 1.41 0.91 -28.52
CA GLN A 79 2.35 1.96 -28.92
C GLN A 79 2.68 2.89 -27.74
N LEU A 80 1.68 3.36 -27.01
CA LEU A 80 1.89 4.20 -25.83
C LEU A 80 2.72 3.48 -24.77
N TRP A 81 2.54 2.18 -24.56
CA TRP A 81 3.36 1.42 -23.62
C TRP A 81 4.82 1.31 -24.04
N ARG A 82 5.10 1.19 -25.35
CA ARG A 82 6.48 1.17 -25.85
C ARG A 82 7.18 2.51 -25.66
N ASP A 83 6.46 3.59 -25.90
CA ASP A 83 6.98 4.95 -25.74
C ASP A 83 7.12 5.34 -24.25
N ASP A 84 6.30 4.76 -23.37
CA ASP A 84 6.30 5.05 -21.93
C ASP A 84 7.26 4.17 -21.10
N VAL A 85 7.91 3.15 -21.68
CA VAL A 85 8.79 2.23 -20.94
C VAL A 85 9.89 2.99 -20.20
N ASP A 86 10.56 3.93 -20.86
CA ASP A 86 11.63 4.73 -20.27
C ASP A 86 11.09 5.62 -19.13
N PHE A 87 9.88 6.15 -19.29
CA PHE A 87 9.21 6.98 -18.28
C PHE A 87 8.80 6.17 -17.04
N VAL A 88 8.36 4.93 -17.22
CA VAL A 88 8.03 4.01 -16.11
C VAL A 88 9.28 3.70 -15.30
N ASP A 89 10.42 3.44 -15.97
CA ASP A 89 11.67 3.15 -15.27
C ASP A 89 12.20 4.38 -14.53
N GLU A 90 12.08 5.57 -15.09
CA GLU A 90 12.43 6.81 -14.38
C GLU A 90 11.58 6.98 -13.10
N ARG A 91 10.27 6.75 -13.16
CA ARG A 91 9.40 6.82 -11.99
C ARG A 91 9.76 5.76 -10.94
N ARG A 92 10.10 4.55 -11.36
CA ARG A 92 10.58 3.47 -10.46
C ARG A 92 11.89 3.85 -9.77
N TRP A 93 12.84 4.41 -10.50
CA TRP A 93 14.09 4.93 -9.94
C TRP A 93 13.85 6.04 -8.93
N ARG A 94 13.00 6.99 -9.25
CA ARG A 94 12.60 8.07 -8.35
C ARG A 94 11.97 7.52 -7.07
N ALA A 95 11.06 6.56 -7.19
CA ALA A 95 10.43 5.89 -6.05
C ALA A 95 11.45 5.14 -5.18
N ALA A 96 12.44 4.48 -5.79
CA ALA A 96 13.52 3.80 -5.08
C ALA A 96 14.39 4.78 -4.28
N ILE A 97 14.76 5.91 -4.86
CA ILE A 97 15.53 6.97 -4.18
C ILE A 97 14.72 7.54 -3.01
N GLN A 98 13.45 7.88 -3.22
CA GLN A 98 12.59 8.39 -2.16
C GLN A 98 12.45 7.38 -1.02
N ASN A 99 12.25 6.11 -1.32
CA ASN A 99 12.18 5.05 -0.31
C ASN A 99 13.50 4.91 0.47
N ALA A 100 14.65 5.01 -0.21
CA ALA A 100 15.96 4.97 0.42
C ALA A 100 16.21 6.15 1.36
N CYS A 101 15.66 7.33 1.06
CA CYS A 101 15.72 8.50 1.93
C CYS A 101 14.71 8.44 3.10
N TYR A 102 13.49 7.97 2.83
CA TYR A 102 12.40 7.94 3.80
C TYR A 102 12.67 6.98 4.96
N ASN A 103 13.12 5.76 4.68
CA ASN A 103 13.30 4.73 5.70
C ASN A 103 14.34 5.10 6.77
N PRO A 104 15.54 5.63 6.43
CA PRO A 104 16.50 6.07 7.44
C PRO A 104 16.00 7.27 8.26
N ALA A 105 15.26 8.20 7.64
CA ALA A 105 14.67 9.33 8.34
C ALA A 105 13.64 8.87 9.36
N LEU A 106 12.77 7.94 8.98
CA LEU A 106 11.77 7.33 9.88
C LEU A 106 12.43 6.57 11.03
N ARG A 107 13.49 5.79 10.74
CA ARG A 107 14.26 5.08 11.78
C ARG A 107 14.89 6.06 12.76
N ARG A 108 15.54 7.12 12.31
CA ARG A 108 16.12 8.17 13.17
C ARG A 108 15.06 8.82 14.05
N TYR A 109 13.89 9.14 13.50
CA TYR A 109 12.79 9.69 14.25
C TYR A 109 12.33 8.75 15.38
N HIS A 110 12.19 7.47 15.09
CA HIS A 110 11.80 6.49 16.11
C HIS A 110 12.90 6.21 17.13
N GLN A 111 14.17 6.24 16.72
CA GLN A 111 15.33 6.03 17.63
C GLN A 111 15.43 7.13 18.69
N TRP A 112 14.99 8.34 18.39
CA TRP A 112 14.95 9.43 19.38
C TRP A 112 14.12 9.12 20.63
N PHE A 113 13.13 8.25 20.50
CA PHE A 113 12.27 7.83 21.59
C PHE A 113 12.69 6.49 22.22
N VAL A 114 13.72 5.84 21.68
CA VAL A 114 14.22 4.56 22.17
C VAL A 114 15.45 4.84 23.03
N HIS A 115 15.26 4.72 24.35
CA HIS A 115 16.40 4.72 25.28
C HIS A 115 16.99 3.31 25.32
N SER A 116 18.30 3.20 25.06
CA SER A 116 19.02 1.93 25.25
C SER A 116 18.98 1.54 26.72
N ARG A 117 18.41 0.40 27.02
CA ARG A 117 18.38 -0.19 28.37
C ARG A 117 19.12 -1.51 28.33
N GLU A 118 20.17 -1.65 29.13
CA GLU A 118 20.81 -2.93 29.35
C GLU A 118 19.88 -3.80 30.19
N LEU A 119 19.36 -4.86 29.59
CA LEU A 119 18.55 -5.85 30.30
C LEU A 119 19.47 -6.92 30.87
N ARG A 120 19.33 -7.20 32.17
CA ARG A 120 20.07 -8.25 32.89
C ARG A 120 19.12 -9.39 33.26
N ALA A 121 19.70 -10.57 33.46
CA ALA A 121 18.92 -11.70 33.97
C ALA A 121 18.33 -11.35 35.35
N GLY A 122 16.99 -11.42 35.47
CA GLY A 122 16.23 -11.01 36.65
C GLY A 122 15.44 -9.71 36.51
N ASP A 123 15.63 -8.96 35.41
CA ASP A 123 14.85 -7.75 35.16
C ASP A 123 13.40 -8.09 34.77
N LEU A 124 12.48 -7.33 35.33
CA LEU A 124 11.06 -7.41 34.97
C LEU A 124 10.82 -6.67 33.66
N VAL A 125 10.30 -7.40 32.67
CA VAL A 125 9.97 -6.86 31.35
C VAL A 125 8.48 -6.96 31.05
N LEU A 126 7.88 -5.88 30.55
CA LEU A 126 6.52 -5.87 30.03
C LEU A 126 6.51 -6.43 28.61
N ARG A 127 5.89 -7.59 28.41
CA ARG A 127 5.65 -8.17 27.10
C ARG A 127 4.24 -7.83 26.64
N ARG A 128 4.13 -7.19 25.47
CA ARG A 128 2.82 -6.98 24.83
C ARG A 128 2.30 -8.33 24.32
N ILE A 129 1.20 -8.78 24.90
CA ILE A 129 0.47 -9.94 24.39
C ILE A 129 -0.30 -9.45 23.13
N LEU A 130 0.02 -10.02 21.99
CA LEU A 130 -0.75 -9.82 20.75
C LEU A 130 -1.88 -10.85 20.78
N ASN A 131 -3.08 -10.41 21.14
CA ASN A 131 -4.31 -11.18 20.95
C ASN A 131 -4.76 -11.06 19.50
#